data_45c71da7b112cf19b0da1a9b5f429a73
#
_entry.id   45c71da7b112cf19b0da1a9b5f429a73
#
_cell.length_a   1.000
_cell.length_b   1.000
_cell.length_c   1.000
_cell.angle_alpha   90.00
_cell.angle_beta   90.00
_cell.angle_gamma   90.00
#
_symmetry.space_group_name_H-M   'P 1'
#
loop_
_entity.id
_entity.type
_entity.pdbx_description
1 polymer ?
#
loop_
_entity_poly.entity_id
_entity_poly.type
_entity_poly.pdbx_seq_one_letter_code
_entity_poly.pdbx_strand_id
1 'polypeptide(L)'
;MKTMIDLTRPSVLHRIILAGGDSSAAELDLRRRGFLRVSTTRRSVPRGQYTIGLVTGQHSLQAFEQSVTEVSAFMSTTAAIAIVIDFHATGSNLKVRALLERLGFHIEAGVRCHEQFLLSARRRNFSHITKAA
;
A
#
# COMPACT_ATOMS: atom_id res chain seq x y z
N MET A 1 -1.17 10.32 -6.97
CA MET A 1 0.21 9.92 -6.59
C MET A 1 0.80 10.83 -5.53
N LYS A 2 0.71 12.14 -5.69
CA LYS A 2 1.27 13.09 -4.69
C LYS A 2 0.77 12.83 -3.28
N THR A 3 -0.54 12.63 -3.10
CA THR A 3 -1.12 12.39 -1.77
C THR A 3 -0.62 11.08 -1.16
N MET A 4 -0.46 10.04 -1.97
CA MET A 4 0.10 8.77 -1.50
C MET A 4 1.54 8.94 -1.01
N ILE A 5 2.33 9.74 -1.72
CA ILE A 5 3.70 10.06 -1.33
C ILE A 5 3.68 10.86 -0.03
N ASP A 6 2.82 11.85 0.07
CA ASP A 6 2.71 12.69 1.27
C ASP A 6 2.32 11.85 2.50
N LEU A 7 1.43 10.87 2.32
CA LEU A 7 0.99 10.00 3.42
C LEU A 7 2.07 9.03 3.89
N THR A 8 2.86 8.50 2.98
CA THR A 8 3.90 7.51 3.31
C THR A 8 5.28 8.11 3.54
N ARG A 9 5.50 9.35 3.08
CA ARG A 9 6.74 10.09 3.24
C ARG A 9 8.00 9.29 2.85
N PRO A 10 8.05 8.72 1.64
CA PRO A 10 9.21 7.94 1.24
C PRO A 10 10.38 8.84 0.91
N SER A 11 11.60 8.37 1.20
CA SER A 11 12.79 8.97 0.64
C SER A 11 13.15 8.28 -0.68
N VAL A 12 14.04 8.88 -1.49
CA VAL A 12 14.48 8.29 -2.76
C VAL A 12 15.21 6.96 -2.57
N LEU A 13 15.67 6.67 -1.36
CA LEU A 13 16.35 5.42 -1.03
C LEU A 13 15.39 4.28 -0.69
N HIS A 14 14.12 4.56 -0.44
CA HIS A 14 13.15 3.53 -0.13
C HIS A 14 12.85 2.66 -1.33
N ARG A 15 12.64 1.38 -1.07
CA ARG A 15 12.15 0.43 -2.09
C ARG A 15 10.64 0.44 -2.08
N ILE A 16 10.05 0.72 -3.24
CA ILE A 16 8.61 0.89 -3.41
C ILE A 16 8.07 -0.25 -4.26
N ILE A 17 7.03 -0.92 -3.78
CA ILE A 17 6.32 -1.95 -4.53
C ILE A 17 4.92 -1.43 -4.91
N LEU A 18 4.55 -1.60 -6.16
CA LEU A 18 3.29 -1.10 -6.70
C LEU A 18 2.38 -2.25 -7.13
N ALA A 19 1.08 -2.07 -6.93
CA ALA A 19 0.05 -2.90 -7.55
C ALA A 19 -1.17 -2.04 -7.87
N GLY A 20 -2.05 -2.56 -8.70
CA GLY A 20 -3.29 -1.88 -9.07
C GLY A 20 -3.44 -1.72 -10.57
N GLY A 21 -4.54 -1.08 -10.98
CA GLY A 21 -4.93 -0.97 -12.38
C GLY A 21 -3.94 -0.21 -13.25
N ASP A 22 -3.36 0.87 -12.73
CA ASP A 22 -2.45 1.76 -13.47
C ASP A 22 -1.03 1.70 -12.92
N SER A 23 -0.56 0.52 -12.53
CA SER A 23 0.75 0.40 -11.88
C SER A 23 1.90 0.85 -12.80
N SER A 24 1.80 0.64 -14.12
CA SER A 24 2.84 1.08 -15.06
C SER A 24 2.94 2.61 -15.13
N ALA A 25 1.82 3.30 -15.18
CA ALA A 25 1.78 4.75 -15.17
C ALA A 25 2.27 5.31 -13.83
N ALA A 26 1.91 4.67 -12.73
CA ALA A 26 2.38 5.04 -11.40
C ALA A 26 3.88 4.86 -11.25
N GLU A 27 4.44 3.78 -11.79
CA GLU A 27 5.88 3.55 -11.77
C GLU A 27 6.61 4.68 -12.52
N LEU A 28 6.13 5.04 -13.69
CA LEU A 28 6.73 6.12 -14.47
C LEU A 28 6.68 7.45 -13.73
N ASP A 29 5.54 7.76 -13.12
CA ASP A 29 5.38 8.99 -12.34
C ASP A 29 6.37 9.04 -11.17
N LEU A 30 6.52 7.94 -10.43
CA LEU A 30 7.47 7.85 -9.33
C LEU A 30 8.91 8.04 -9.79
N ARG A 31 9.28 7.44 -10.92
CA ARG A 31 10.62 7.60 -11.48
C ARG A 31 10.90 9.04 -11.88
N ARG A 32 9.91 9.73 -12.42
CA ARG A 32 10.02 11.16 -12.76
C ARG A 32 10.20 12.03 -11.52
N ARG A 33 9.70 11.58 -10.37
CA ARG A 33 9.86 12.28 -9.08
C ARG A 33 11.16 11.93 -8.37
N GLY A 34 12.00 11.07 -8.97
CA GLY A 34 13.31 10.71 -8.44
C GLY A 34 13.33 9.38 -7.67
N PHE A 35 12.24 8.67 -7.58
CA PHE A 35 12.20 7.36 -6.91
C PHE A 35 12.60 6.29 -7.91
N LEU A 36 13.80 5.73 -7.78
CA LEU A 36 14.35 4.77 -8.74
C LEU A 36 14.20 3.32 -8.30
N ARG A 37 14.01 3.07 -7.01
CA ARG A 37 13.86 1.71 -6.47
C ARG A 37 12.39 1.29 -6.43
N VAL A 38 11.74 1.35 -7.59
CA VAL A 38 10.32 1.05 -7.76
C VAL A 38 10.16 -0.22 -8.56
N SER A 39 9.28 -1.12 -8.12
CA SER A 39 8.92 -2.30 -8.88
C SER A 39 7.43 -2.58 -8.76
N THR A 40 6.91 -3.48 -9.57
CA THR A 40 5.51 -3.90 -9.51
C THR A 40 5.45 -5.37 -9.10
N THR A 41 4.29 -5.80 -8.58
CA THR A 41 4.09 -7.19 -8.18
C THR A 41 4.11 -8.16 -9.36
N ARG A 42 4.04 -7.66 -10.58
CA ARG A 42 4.11 -8.47 -11.80
C ARG A 42 5.52 -8.95 -12.11
N ARG A 43 6.53 -8.32 -11.53
CA ARG A 43 7.93 -8.68 -11.76
C ARG A 43 8.37 -9.70 -10.71
N SER A 44 9.35 -10.52 -11.11
CA SER A 44 9.99 -11.44 -10.17
C SER A 44 10.99 -10.66 -9.32
N VAL A 45 10.61 -10.29 -8.11
CA VAL A 45 11.43 -9.50 -7.20
C VAL A 45 11.45 -10.16 -5.82
N PRO A 46 12.48 -9.86 -4.99
CA PRO A 46 12.56 -10.44 -3.64
C PRO A 46 11.39 -10.04 -2.77
N ARG A 47 10.96 -10.95 -1.91
CA ARG A 47 9.89 -10.71 -0.94
C ARG A 47 10.45 -10.16 0.36
N GLY A 48 9.62 -9.39 1.08
CA GLY A 48 9.95 -8.92 2.43
C GLY A 48 10.96 -7.79 2.49
N GLN A 49 11.30 -7.17 1.36
CA GLN A 49 12.35 -6.15 1.29
C GLN A 49 11.86 -4.75 0.98
N TYR A 50 10.59 -4.59 0.64
CA TYR A 50 10.06 -3.29 0.25
C TYR A 50 9.51 -2.57 1.47
N THR A 51 9.89 -1.31 1.63
CA THR A 51 9.52 -0.51 2.79
C THR A 51 8.28 0.34 2.57
N ILE A 52 7.89 0.55 1.31
CA ILE A 52 6.70 1.30 0.93
C ILE A 52 5.89 0.47 -0.06
N GLY A 53 4.61 0.31 0.21
CA GLY A 53 3.67 -0.29 -0.73
C GLY A 53 2.65 0.74 -1.19
N LEU A 54 2.38 0.80 -2.47
CA LEU A 54 1.38 1.69 -3.04
C LEU A 54 0.40 0.87 -3.88
N VAL A 55 -0.87 0.97 -3.57
CA VAL A 55 -1.94 0.28 -4.32
C VAL A 55 -2.81 1.33 -4.98
N THR A 56 -2.76 1.37 -6.30
CA THR A 56 -3.54 2.29 -7.11
C THR A 56 -5.00 1.80 -7.25
N GLY A 57 -5.86 2.65 -7.80
CA GLY A 57 -7.30 2.38 -7.85
C GLY A 57 -7.69 1.05 -8.46
N GLN A 58 -8.73 0.46 -7.90
CA GLN A 58 -9.31 -0.81 -8.34
C GLN A 58 -10.80 -0.65 -8.53
N HIS A 59 -11.37 -1.38 -9.48
CA HIS A 59 -12.80 -1.29 -9.78
C HIS A 59 -13.68 -2.13 -8.86
N SER A 60 -13.12 -3.06 -8.12
CA SER A 60 -13.89 -3.93 -7.24
C SER A 60 -13.13 -4.22 -5.94
N LEU A 61 -13.89 -4.57 -4.91
CA LEU A 61 -13.33 -4.97 -3.63
C LEU A 61 -12.44 -6.22 -3.78
N GLN A 62 -12.86 -7.17 -4.60
CA GLN A 62 -12.11 -8.41 -4.82
C GLN A 62 -10.73 -8.12 -5.43
N ALA A 63 -10.68 -7.29 -6.48
CA ALA A 63 -9.41 -6.90 -7.10
C ALA A 63 -8.53 -6.14 -6.11
N PHE A 64 -9.13 -5.29 -5.29
CA PHE A 64 -8.45 -4.54 -4.24
C PHE A 64 -7.81 -5.49 -3.22
N GLU A 65 -8.58 -6.46 -2.70
CA GLU A 65 -8.07 -7.42 -1.73
C GLU A 65 -6.89 -8.21 -2.28
N GLN A 66 -6.99 -8.62 -3.54
CA GLN A 66 -5.91 -9.34 -4.20
C GLN A 66 -4.64 -8.50 -4.31
N SER A 67 -4.77 -7.25 -4.74
CA SER A 67 -3.63 -6.34 -4.90
C SER A 67 -2.95 -6.03 -3.57
N VAL A 68 -3.72 -5.77 -2.53
CA VAL A 68 -3.18 -5.50 -1.19
C VAL A 68 -2.45 -6.72 -0.64
N THR A 69 -3.03 -7.91 -0.81
CA THR A 69 -2.42 -9.15 -0.36
C THR A 69 -1.10 -9.41 -1.09
N GLU A 70 -1.07 -9.20 -2.40
CA GLU A 70 0.15 -9.36 -3.19
C GLU A 70 1.24 -8.39 -2.75
N VAL A 71 0.91 -7.11 -2.62
CA VAL A 71 1.86 -6.09 -2.19
C VAL A 71 2.42 -6.43 -0.81
N SER A 72 1.56 -6.85 0.11
CA SER A 72 1.98 -7.14 1.49
C SER A 72 3.03 -8.25 1.56
N ALA A 73 3.00 -9.19 0.63
CA ALA A 73 3.98 -10.29 0.58
C ALA A 73 5.40 -9.80 0.26
N PHE A 74 5.52 -8.67 -0.44
CA PHE A 74 6.81 -8.08 -0.79
C PHE A 74 7.31 -7.08 0.23
N MET A 75 6.48 -6.69 1.19
CA MET A 75 6.80 -5.64 2.15
C MET A 75 7.52 -6.17 3.39
N SER A 76 8.38 -5.33 3.94
CA SER A 76 9.09 -5.64 5.19
C SER A 76 8.13 -5.58 6.39
N THR A 77 8.62 -6.00 7.57
CA THR A 77 7.81 -6.06 8.79
C THR A 77 7.47 -4.69 9.38
N THR A 78 8.12 -3.63 8.90
CA THR A 78 7.89 -2.26 9.38
C THR A 78 7.46 -1.31 8.27
N ALA A 79 7.00 -1.86 7.15
CA ALA A 79 6.68 -1.08 5.96
C ALA A 79 5.40 -0.26 6.12
N ALA A 80 5.32 0.81 5.35
CA ALA A 80 4.12 1.63 5.24
C ALA A 80 3.43 1.36 3.90
N ILE A 81 2.10 1.39 3.90
CA ILE A 81 1.29 1.20 2.69
C ILE A 81 0.35 2.39 2.51
N ALA A 82 0.16 2.83 1.28
CA ALA A 82 -0.89 3.76 0.92
C ALA A 82 -1.76 3.12 -0.17
N ILE A 83 -3.07 3.25 -0.02
CA ILE A 83 -4.02 2.62 -0.93
C ILE A 83 -5.07 3.64 -1.37
N VAL A 84 -5.49 3.50 -2.63
CA VAL A 84 -6.58 4.29 -3.20
C VAL A 84 -7.84 3.42 -3.23
N ILE A 85 -8.89 3.91 -2.61
CA ILE A 85 -10.19 3.24 -2.60
C ILE A 85 -11.14 4.09 -3.48
N ASP A 86 -11.49 3.55 -4.63
CA ASP A 86 -12.37 4.22 -5.60
C ASP A 86 -13.61 3.40 -5.97
N PHE A 87 -13.95 2.42 -5.15
CA PHE A 87 -15.16 1.62 -5.32
C PHE A 87 -16.15 1.91 -4.19
N HIS A 88 -17.43 1.79 -4.50
CA HIS A 88 -18.53 2.12 -3.59
C HIS A 88 -19.43 0.91 -3.36
N ALA A 89 -18.94 -0.07 -2.61
CA ALA A 89 -19.73 -1.22 -2.21
C ALA A 89 -20.14 -1.06 -0.75
N THR A 90 -21.34 -1.46 -0.40
CA THR A 90 -21.84 -1.43 0.97
C THR A 90 -20.95 -2.31 1.86
N GLY A 91 -20.50 -1.75 2.98
CA GLY A 91 -19.64 -2.46 3.91
C GLY A 91 -18.19 -2.60 3.51
N SER A 92 -17.78 -1.98 2.38
CA SER A 92 -16.40 -2.09 1.89
C SER A 92 -15.39 -1.50 2.88
N ASN A 93 -15.72 -0.43 3.59
CA ASN A 93 -14.81 0.17 4.56
C ASN A 93 -14.45 -0.80 5.68
N LEU A 94 -15.42 -1.56 6.19
CA LEU A 94 -15.18 -2.55 7.23
C LEU A 94 -14.32 -3.71 6.71
N LYS A 95 -14.56 -4.15 5.48
CA LYS A 95 -13.79 -5.22 4.87
C LYS A 95 -12.34 -4.81 4.60
N VAL A 96 -12.14 -3.57 4.17
CA VAL A 96 -10.78 -3.01 3.96
C VAL A 96 -10.02 -2.97 5.29
N ARG A 97 -10.65 -2.47 6.35
CA ARG A 97 -10.04 -2.43 7.68
C ARG A 97 -9.68 -3.83 8.18
N ALA A 98 -10.62 -4.77 8.05
CA ALA A 98 -10.39 -6.15 8.48
C ALA A 98 -9.22 -6.79 7.71
N LEU A 99 -9.13 -6.55 6.42
CA LEU A 99 -8.04 -7.05 5.59
C LEU A 99 -6.69 -6.50 6.05
N LEU A 100 -6.60 -5.19 6.26
CA LEU A 100 -5.36 -4.55 6.68
C LEU A 100 -4.93 -5.06 8.07
N GLU A 101 -5.85 -5.18 9.00
CA GLU A 101 -5.56 -5.70 10.33
C GLU A 101 -5.06 -7.16 10.26
N ARG A 102 -5.71 -7.97 9.44
CA ARG A 102 -5.30 -9.38 9.25
C ARG A 102 -3.89 -9.49 8.68
N LEU A 103 -3.48 -8.55 7.84
CA LEU A 103 -2.15 -8.50 7.26
C LEU A 103 -1.12 -7.80 8.17
N GLY A 104 -1.54 -7.38 9.35
CA GLY A 104 -0.65 -6.78 10.33
C GLY A 104 -0.48 -5.27 10.22
N PHE A 105 -1.33 -4.61 9.44
CA PHE A 105 -1.25 -3.16 9.25
C PHE A 105 -2.11 -2.42 10.27
N HIS A 106 -1.61 -1.26 10.69
CA HIS A 106 -2.28 -0.32 11.56
C HIS A 106 -2.59 0.94 10.77
N ILE A 107 -3.86 1.30 10.71
CA ILE A 107 -4.28 2.47 9.93
C ILE A 107 -3.83 3.73 10.64
N GLU A 108 -3.13 4.60 9.92
CA GLU A 108 -2.59 5.85 10.46
C GLU A 108 -3.36 7.08 10.01
N ALA A 109 -3.79 7.13 8.75
CA ALA A 109 -4.45 8.30 8.21
C ALA A 109 -5.37 7.93 7.05
N GLY A 110 -6.37 8.78 6.82
CA GLY A 110 -7.25 8.68 5.67
C GLY A 110 -7.56 10.07 5.15
N VAL A 111 -7.58 10.23 3.84
CA VAL A 111 -7.84 11.51 3.16
C VAL A 111 -8.85 11.30 2.06
N ARG A 112 -9.92 12.09 2.05
CA ARG A 112 -10.87 12.09 0.95
C ARG A 112 -10.39 13.08 -0.11
N CYS A 113 -10.25 12.59 -1.33
CA CYS A 113 -9.73 13.38 -2.45
C CYS A 113 -10.65 13.16 -3.64
N HIS A 114 -11.51 14.14 -3.96
CA HIS A 114 -12.56 14.02 -4.97
C HIS A 114 -13.51 12.86 -4.64
N GLU A 115 -13.64 11.89 -5.53
CA GLU A 115 -14.48 10.71 -5.34
C GLU A 115 -13.70 9.52 -4.78
N GLN A 116 -12.41 9.71 -4.52
CA GLN A 116 -11.54 8.67 -4.00
C GLN A 116 -11.27 8.87 -2.52
N PHE A 117 -10.97 7.78 -1.85
CA PHE A 117 -10.50 7.81 -0.47
C PHE A 117 -9.11 7.18 -0.44
N LEU A 118 -8.14 7.91 0.11
CA LEU A 118 -6.78 7.43 0.26
C LEU A 118 -6.52 7.09 1.72
N LEU A 119 -5.91 5.94 1.96
CA LEU A 119 -5.68 5.44 3.30
C LEU A 119 -4.23 5.03 3.43
N SER A 120 -3.60 5.41 4.54
CA SER A 120 -2.25 4.94 4.85
C SER A 120 -2.27 4.09 6.11
N ALA A 121 -1.41 3.09 6.13
CA ALA A 121 -1.25 2.18 7.24
C ALA A 121 0.21 1.75 7.36
N ARG A 122 0.60 1.32 8.54
CA ARG A 122 1.96 0.86 8.80
C ARG A 122 1.91 -0.53 9.41
N ARG A 123 2.77 -1.40 8.93
CA ARG A 123 2.90 -2.74 9.49
C ARG A 123 3.68 -2.68 10.78
N ARG A 124 3.22 -3.39 11.81
CA ARG A 124 3.92 -3.50 13.08
C ARG A 124 4.58 -4.85 13.20
N ASN A 125 5.72 -4.86 13.88
CA ASN A 125 6.42 -6.10 14.19
C ASN A 125 5.76 -6.75 15.40
N PHE A 126 5.03 -7.85 15.16
CA PHE A 126 4.31 -8.57 16.21
C PHE A 126 5.23 -9.16 17.29
N SER A 127 6.49 -9.43 16.98
CA SER A 127 7.40 -9.96 17.98
C SER A 127 7.62 -8.98 19.13
N HIS A 128 7.53 -7.68 18.90
CA HIS A 128 7.59 -6.67 19.96
C HIS A 128 6.39 -6.75 20.89
N ILE A 129 5.21 -6.95 20.34
CA ILE A 129 3.98 -7.04 21.12
C ILE A 129 4.03 -8.26 22.03
N THR A 130 4.48 -9.38 21.51
CA THR A 130 4.62 -10.61 22.27
C THR A 130 5.58 -10.47 23.43
N LYS A 131 6.68 -9.77 23.24
CA LYS A 131 7.68 -9.54 24.28
C LYS A 131 7.20 -8.57 25.36
N ALA A 132 6.36 -7.63 25.00
CA ALA A 132 5.80 -6.67 25.93
C ALA A 132 4.74 -7.28 26.85
N ALA A 133 4.14 -8.35 26.42
CA ALA A 133 3.17 -9.07 27.22
C ALA A 133 3.88 -10.04 28.18
#